data_028e364bec180ac949a038338342589f
#
_entry.id   028e364bec180ac949a038338342589f
#
_cell.length_a   1.000
_cell.length_b   1.000
_cell.length_c   1.000
_cell.angle_alpha   90.00
_cell.angle_beta   90.00
_cell.angle_gamma   90.00
#
_symmetry.space_group_name_H-M   'P 1'
#
loop_
_entity.id
_entity.type
_entity.pdbx_description
1 polymer ?
#
loop_
_entity_poly.entity_id
_entity_poly.type
_entity_poly.pdbx_seq_one_letter_code
_entity_poly.pdbx_strand_id
1 'polypeptide(L)'
;MKILIAVDGSIYTDHALEFLASREGFLAGSPEIEMLSVVPQIPAGALRFIERETLEGYYKDCSEKIFKPIRKFLKGKDLPVEEVYVVGDPSEGIADEVDRTKPDLVVMGSRGRSSLKGLFLGSVTRGVLARTKVPMLIVRSDLIPKKDGMRVGIAVDGSPH
;
A
#
# COMPACT_ATOMS: atom_id res chain seq x y z
N MET A 1 12.53 -1.98 -11.88
CA MET A 1 12.20 -2.30 -10.48
C MET A 1 10.68 -2.34 -10.37
N LYS A 2 10.12 -3.41 -9.84
CA LYS A 2 8.68 -3.56 -9.61
C LYS A 2 8.34 -3.20 -8.17
N ILE A 3 7.39 -2.29 -7.98
CA ILE A 3 6.97 -1.80 -6.66
C ILE A 3 5.49 -2.11 -6.46
N LEU A 4 5.14 -2.71 -5.34
CA LEU A 4 3.76 -2.81 -4.89
C LEU A 4 3.53 -1.76 -3.79
N ILE A 5 2.57 -0.86 -3.99
CA ILE A 5 2.14 0.09 -2.97
C ILE A 5 0.74 -0.25 -2.48
N ALA A 6 0.60 -0.57 -1.20
CA ALA A 6 -0.70 -0.82 -0.59
C ALA A 6 -1.36 0.49 -0.15
N VAL A 7 -2.60 0.70 -0.62
CA VAL A 7 -3.36 1.94 -0.42
C VAL A 7 -4.72 1.67 0.22
N ASP A 8 -5.12 2.52 1.15
CA ASP A 8 -6.43 2.44 1.83
C ASP A 8 -7.18 3.78 1.84
N GLY A 9 -6.64 4.80 1.15
CA GLY A 9 -7.20 6.14 1.10
C GLY A 9 -7.03 6.95 2.39
N SER A 10 -6.19 6.50 3.31
CA SER A 10 -5.82 7.28 4.49
C SER A 10 -4.73 8.31 4.15
N ILE A 11 -4.51 9.28 5.05
CA ILE A 11 -3.41 10.25 4.93
C ILE A 11 -2.03 9.56 4.84
N TYR A 12 -1.89 8.36 5.38
CA TYR A 12 -0.65 7.57 5.30
C TYR A 12 -0.40 7.03 3.88
N THR A 13 -1.46 6.76 3.12
CA THR A 13 -1.37 6.50 1.67
C THR A 13 -0.80 7.71 0.95
N ASP A 14 -1.32 8.91 1.22
CA ASP A 14 -0.87 10.14 0.56
C ASP A 14 0.62 10.40 0.84
N HIS A 15 1.07 10.20 2.09
CA HIS A 15 2.48 10.34 2.46
C HIS A 15 3.38 9.32 1.75
N ALA A 16 2.92 8.07 1.59
CA ALA A 16 3.67 7.04 0.89
C ALA A 16 3.82 7.37 -0.60
N LEU A 17 2.75 7.83 -1.23
CA LEU A 17 2.74 8.28 -2.63
C LEU A 17 3.60 9.53 -2.84
N GLU A 18 3.53 10.50 -1.92
CA GLU A 18 4.36 11.70 -1.96
C GLU A 18 5.84 11.37 -1.79
N PHE A 19 6.17 10.43 -0.90
CA PHE A 19 7.53 9.94 -0.76
C PHE A 19 8.05 9.37 -2.09
N LEU A 20 7.29 8.49 -2.74
CA LEU A 20 7.68 7.93 -4.03
C LEU A 20 7.81 9.01 -5.11
N ALA A 21 6.80 9.87 -5.26
CA ALA A 21 6.79 10.93 -6.28
C ALA A 21 7.90 11.98 -6.08
N SER A 22 8.38 12.20 -4.86
CA SER A 22 9.45 13.16 -4.55
C SER A 22 10.87 12.61 -4.70
N ARG A 23 11.02 11.31 -5.02
CA ARG A 23 12.28 10.57 -4.98
C ARG A 23 12.60 9.87 -6.30
N GLU A 24 12.54 10.60 -7.41
CA GLU A 24 12.87 10.06 -8.73
C GLU A 24 14.22 9.33 -8.77
N GLY A 25 15.23 9.85 -8.07
CA GLY A 25 16.54 9.20 -7.96
C GLY A 25 16.56 7.89 -7.17
N PHE A 26 15.58 7.66 -6.26
CA PHE A 26 15.43 6.40 -5.51
C PHE A 26 14.81 5.31 -6.41
N LEU A 27 13.99 5.72 -7.35
CA LEU A 27 13.23 4.84 -8.23
C LEU A 27 14.01 4.42 -9.48
N ALA A 28 15.33 4.52 -9.50
CA ALA A 28 16.28 4.15 -10.56
C ALA A 28 15.61 3.70 -11.88
N GLY A 29 15.35 4.61 -12.80
CA GLY A 29 14.69 4.35 -14.08
C GLY A 29 13.17 4.52 -14.01
N SER A 30 12.43 3.87 -14.90
CA SER A 30 10.97 3.86 -14.90
C SER A 30 10.46 2.64 -14.11
N PRO A 31 10.04 2.77 -12.85
CA PRO A 31 9.53 1.66 -12.07
C PRO A 31 8.15 1.22 -12.59
N GLU A 32 7.88 -0.07 -12.54
CA GLU A 32 6.52 -0.61 -12.64
C GLU A 32 5.88 -0.48 -11.26
N ILE A 33 4.83 0.31 -11.12
CA ILE A 33 4.17 0.52 -9.83
C ILE A 33 2.76 -0.05 -9.87
N GLU A 34 2.53 -1.07 -9.06
CA GLU A 34 1.22 -1.62 -8.81
C GLU A 34 0.65 -1.00 -7.54
N MET A 35 -0.51 -0.34 -7.66
CA MET A 35 -1.23 0.27 -6.56
C MET A 35 -2.38 -0.65 -6.14
N LEU A 36 -2.19 -1.33 -5.02
CA LEU A 36 -3.11 -2.35 -4.51
C LEU A 36 -4.02 -1.81 -3.42
N SER A 37 -5.33 -1.98 -3.61
CA SER A 37 -6.34 -1.80 -2.55
C SER A 37 -6.98 -3.12 -2.18
N VAL A 38 -7.07 -3.43 -0.89
CA VAL A 38 -7.80 -4.60 -0.40
C VAL A 38 -9.13 -4.16 0.18
N VAL A 39 -10.22 -4.59 -0.45
CA VAL A 39 -11.58 -4.30 0.01
C VAL A 39 -12.03 -5.42 0.96
N PRO A 40 -12.43 -5.10 2.20
CA PRO A 40 -12.90 -6.12 3.13
C PRO A 40 -14.09 -6.91 2.57
N GLN A 41 -14.05 -8.22 2.72
CA GLN A 41 -15.12 -9.09 2.29
C GLN A 41 -16.41 -8.86 3.12
N ILE A 42 -17.54 -8.85 2.45
CA ILE A 42 -18.84 -8.84 3.12
C ILE A 42 -19.02 -10.19 3.87
N PRO A 43 -19.51 -10.16 5.12
CA PRO A 43 -19.74 -11.38 5.88
C PRO A 43 -20.62 -12.40 5.14
N ALA A 44 -20.24 -13.68 5.20
CA ALA A 44 -20.88 -14.76 4.46
C ALA A 44 -22.40 -14.86 4.69
N GLY A 45 -22.88 -14.46 5.87
CA GLY A 45 -24.31 -14.44 6.18
C GLY A 45 -25.12 -13.45 5.33
N ALA A 46 -24.51 -12.34 4.92
CA ALA A 46 -25.14 -11.33 4.07
C ALA A 46 -25.03 -11.70 2.56
N LEU A 47 -24.01 -12.44 2.17
CA LEU A 47 -23.78 -12.83 0.77
C LEU A 47 -24.91 -13.66 0.18
N ARG A 48 -25.65 -14.41 0.99
CA ARG A 48 -26.74 -15.30 0.55
C ARG A 48 -27.92 -14.57 -0.09
N PHE A 49 -28.03 -13.26 0.13
CA PHE A 49 -29.14 -12.41 -0.31
C PHE A 49 -28.72 -11.39 -1.37
N ILE A 50 -27.46 -11.41 -1.82
CA ILE A 50 -26.92 -10.42 -2.74
C ILE A 50 -26.58 -11.11 -4.06
N GLU A 51 -27.12 -10.61 -5.17
CA GLU A 51 -26.75 -11.08 -6.49
C GLU A 51 -25.28 -10.78 -6.79
N ARG A 52 -24.65 -11.67 -7.56
CA ARG A 52 -23.22 -11.58 -7.87
C ARG A 52 -22.85 -10.26 -8.55
N GLU A 53 -23.63 -9.79 -9.49
CA GLU A 53 -23.38 -8.53 -10.21
C GLU A 53 -23.43 -7.32 -9.26
N THR A 54 -24.42 -7.30 -8.37
CA THR A 54 -24.53 -6.27 -7.30
C THR A 54 -23.32 -6.29 -6.38
N LEU A 55 -22.83 -7.47 -6.04
CA LEU A 55 -21.65 -7.65 -5.18
C LEU A 55 -20.37 -7.16 -5.87
N GLU A 56 -20.17 -7.53 -7.12
CA GLU A 56 -19.03 -7.09 -7.93
C GLU A 56 -19.04 -5.55 -8.09
N GLY A 57 -20.23 -4.97 -8.39
CA GLY A 57 -20.42 -3.52 -8.43
C GLY A 57 -20.06 -2.85 -7.12
N TYR A 58 -20.50 -3.40 -6.00
CA TYR A 58 -20.18 -2.87 -4.67
C TYR A 58 -18.66 -2.85 -4.38
N TYR A 59 -17.95 -3.94 -4.66
CA TYR A 59 -16.51 -3.99 -4.44
C TYR A 59 -15.74 -3.03 -5.35
N LYS A 60 -16.18 -2.91 -6.60
CA LYS A 60 -15.63 -1.93 -7.54
C LYS A 60 -15.84 -0.50 -7.04
N ASP A 61 -17.04 -0.16 -6.57
CA ASP A 61 -17.34 1.16 -6.01
C ASP A 61 -16.53 1.47 -4.75
N CYS A 62 -16.28 0.46 -3.91
CA CYS A 62 -15.43 0.60 -2.74
C CYS A 62 -13.98 0.91 -3.13
N SER A 63 -13.43 0.22 -4.13
CA SER A 63 -12.08 0.49 -4.63
C SER A 63 -11.97 1.85 -5.32
N GLU A 64 -12.97 2.25 -6.09
CA GLU A 64 -13.04 3.56 -6.74
C GLU A 64 -13.03 4.73 -5.75
N LYS A 65 -13.67 4.58 -4.59
CA LYS A 65 -13.62 5.59 -3.53
C LYS A 65 -12.19 5.83 -3.01
N ILE A 66 -11.33 4.81 -3.12
CA ILE A 66 -9.92 4.90 -2.73
C ILE A 66 -9.08 5.45 -3.88
N PHE A 67 -9.23 4.90 -5.09
CA PHE A 67 -8.40 5.27 -6.23
C PHE A 67 -8.69 6.67 -6.79
N LYS A 68 -9.94 7.09 -6.81
CA LYS A 68 -10.33 8.39 -7.39
C LYS A 68 -9.61 9.60 -6.76
N PRO A 69 -9.51 9.76 -5.43
CA PRO A 69 -8.69 10.81 -4.82
C PRO A 69 -7.21 10.69 -5.15
N ILE A 70 -6.68 9.46 -5.19
CA ILE A 70 -5.28 9.20 -5.49
C ILE A 70 -4.93 9.58 -6.93
N ARG A 71 -5.77 9.24 -7.91
CA ARG A 71 -5.60 9.69 -9.30
C ARG A 71 -5.53 11.21 -9.40
N LYS A 72 -6.37 11.91 -8.61
CA LYS A 72 -6.34 13.38 -8.55
C LYS A 72 -5.03 13.90 -7.96
N PHE A 73 -4.52 13.24 -6.93
CA PHE A 73 -3.24 13.57 -6.29
C PHE A 73 -2.04 13.33 -7.23
N LEU A 74 -2.09 12.24 -8.02
CA LEU A 74 -1.03 11.85 -8.95
C LEU A 74 -1.06 12.66 -10.26
N LYS A 75 -2.14 13.40 -10.52
CA LYS A 75 -2.26 14.19 -11.74
C LYS A 75 -1.12 15.22 -11.85
N GLY A 76 -0.33 15.11 -12.92
CA GLY A 76 0.84 15.98 -13.16
C GLY A 76 2.12 15.51 -12.46
N LYS A 77 2.11 14.34 -11.81
CA LYS A 77 3.31 13.66 -11.32
C LYS A 77 3.65 12.54 -12.31
N ASP A 78 4.92 12.43 -12.66
CA ASP A 78 5.39 11.37 -13.57
C ASP A 78 5.58 10.05 -12.81
N LEU A 79 4.46 9.49 -12.38
CA LEU A 79 4.41 8.24 -11.61
C LEU A 79 3.35 7.32 -12.22
N PRO A 80 3.69 6.51 -13.25
CA PRO A 80 2.75 5.58 -13.84
C PRO A 80 2.40 4.47 -12.85
N VAL A 81 1.11 4.32 -12.56
CA VAL A 81 0.61 3.30 -11.63
C VAL A 81 -0.44 2.42 -12.30
N GLU A 82 -0.37 1.11 -12.08
CA GLU A 82 -1.43 0.17 -12.37
C GLU A 82 -2.31 0.01 -11.13
N GLU A 83 -3.62 0.10 -11.29
CA GLU A 83 -4.58 -0.02 -10.19
C GLU A 83 -5.13 -1.43 -10.12
N VAL A 84 -4.95 -2.06 -8.97
CA VAL A 84 -5.44 -3.41 -8.68
C VAL A 84 -6.24 -3.39 -7.38
N TYR A 85 -7.39 -4.07 -7.35
CA TYR A 85 -8.05 -4.35 -6.08
C TYR A 85 -8.34 -5.84 -5.91
N VAL A 86 -8.25 -6.28 -4.68
CA VAL A 86 -8.61 -7.63 -4.26
C VAL A 86 -9.62 -7.57 -3.11
N VAL A 87 -10.37 -8.64 -2.90
CA VAL A 87 -11.38 -8.72 -1.84
C VAL A 87 -10.92 -9.73 -0.79
N GLY A 88 -10.85 -9.33 0.48
CA GLY A 88 -10.43 -10.22 1.55
C GLY A 88 -9.94 -9.51 2.82
N ASP A 89 -9.16 -10.23 3.65
CA ASP A 89 -8.42 -9.63 4.74
C ASP A 89 -7.28 -8.78 4.19
N PRO A 90 -7.10 -7.53 4.67
CA PRO A 90 -6.07 -6.65 4.12
C PRO A 90 -4.64 -7.19 4.24
N SER A 91 -4.28 -7.84 5.33
CA SER A 91 -2.91 -8.33 5.50
C SER A 91 -2.62 -9.58 4.68
N GLU A 92 -3.61 -10.45 4.53
CA GLU A 92 -3.54 -11.65 3.69
C GLU A 92 -3.55 -11.27 2.21
N GLY A 93 -4.52 -10.46 1.79
CA GLY A 93 -4.64 -10.03 0.40
C GLY A 93 -3.41 -9.30 -0.13
N ILE A 94 -2.75 -8.47 0.70
CA ILE A 94 -1.48 -7.85 0.31
C ILE A 94 -0.37 -8.91 0.19
N ALA A 95 -0.26 -9.84 1.15
CA ALA A 95 0.78 -10.86 1.12
C ALA A 95 0.60 -11.82 -0.08
N ASP A 96 -0.62 -12.21 -0.38
CA ASP A 96 -0.95 -13.06 -1.55
C ASP A 96 -0.58 -12.35 -2.85
N GLU A 97 -0.85 -11.04 -2.95
CA GLU A 97 -0.50 -10.25 -4.12
C GLU A 97 1.02 -10.08 -4.27
N VAL A 98 1.74 -9.91 -3.16
CA VAL A 98 3.22 -9.93 -3.14
C VAL A 98 3.74 -11.27 -3.66
N ASP A 99 3.14 -12.38 -3.23
CA ASP A 99 3.54 -13.71 -3.68
C ASP A 99 3.20 -13.97 -5.15
N ARG A 100 2.11 -13.41 -5.65
CA ARG A 100 1.69 -13.50 -7.06
C ARG A 100 2.57 -12.68 -7.98
N THR A 101 2.86 -11.44 -7.61
CA THR A 101 3.50 -10.45 -8.51
C THR A 101 5.01 -10.34 -8.33
N LYS A 102 5.53 -10.88 -7.21
CA LYS A 102 6.97 -10.87 -6.86
C LYS A 102 7.61 -9.48 -7.03
N PRO A 103 7.11 -8.44 -6.36
CA PRO A 103 7.72 -7.12 -6.45
C PRO A 103 9.11 -7.10 -5.79
N ASP A 104 9.95 -6.16 -6.21
CA ASP A 104 11.26 -5.91 -5.60
C ASP A 104 11.13 -5.16 -4.26
N LEU A 105 10.02 -4.40 -4.10
CA LEU A 105 9.76 -3.55 -2.93
C LEU A 105 8.26 -3.46 -2.65
N VAL A 106 7.88 -3.61 -1.40
CA VAL A 106 6.54 -3.29 -0.91
C VAL A 106 6.57 -1.94 -0.18
N VAL A 107 5.68 -1.03 -0.55
CA VAL A 107 5.55 0.30 0.08
C VAL A 107 4.22 0.39 0.82
N MET A 108 4.27 0.80 2.07
CA MET A 108 3.08 0.94 2.91
C MET A 108 3.16 2.17 3.81
N GLY A 109 2.03 2.76 4.12
CA GLY A 109 1.93 3.65 5.26
C GLY A 109 2.18 2.91 6.57
N SER A 110 2.75 3.58 7.57
CA SER A 110 2.95 2.96 8.90
C SER A 110 1.64 2.63 9.61
N ARG A 111 0.52 3.23 9.19
CA ARG A 111 -0.84 3.06 9.73
C ARG A 111 -1.85 3.11 8.59
N GLY A 112 -3.13 2.86 8.92
CA GLY A 112 -4.25 2.98 8.01
C GLY A 112 -5.43 3.72 8.65
N ARG A 113 -6.63 3.61 8.08
CA ARG A 113 -7.86 4.30 8.49
C ARG A 113 -8.27 4.05 9.94
N SER A 114 -7.96 2.90 10.51
CA SER A 114 -8.36 2.49 11.88
C SER A 114 -7.28 2.74 12.94
N SER A 115 -6.33 3.65 12.69
CA SER A 115 -5.19 3.84 13.57
C SER A 115 -5.58 4.40 14.94
N LEU A 116 -5.35 3.61 15.99
CA LEU A 116 -5.38 4.08 17.38
C LEU A 116 -4.13 4.94 17.67
N LYS A 117 -4.34 6.07 18.37
CA LYS A 117 -3.23 6.92 18.83
C LYS A 117 -2.29 6.11 19.73
N GLY A 118 -0.98 6.14 19.43
CA GLY A 118 0.06 5.50 20.25
C GLY A 118 0.68 4.23 19.69
N LEU A 119 0.13 3.59 18.66
CA LEU A 119 0.77 2.44 18.02
C LEU A 119 1.82 2.88 16.99
N PHE A 120 3.02 2.26 17.04
CA PHE A 120 4.09 2.53 16.08
C PHE A 120 3.77 2.01 14.68
N LEU A 121 3.12 0.84 14.59
CA LEU A 121 2.75 0.17 13.35
C LEU A 121 1.30 -0.30 13.39
N GLY A 122 0.58 -0.12 12.29
CA GLY A 122 -0.77 -0.62 12.10
C GLY A 122 -0.83 -2.16 12.06
N SER A 123 -2.00 -2.73 12.34
CA SER A 123 -2.21 -4.19 12.31
C SER A 123 -1.92 -4.80 10.94
N VAL A 124 -2.39 -4.15 9.87
CA VAL A 124 -2.16 -4.58 8.48
C VAL A 124 -0.67 -4.59 8.15
N THR A 125 0.04 -3.49 8.43
CA THR A 125 1.49 -3.39 8.16
C THR A 125 2.29 -4.46 8.91
N ARG A 126 1.94 -4.73 10.18
CA ARG A 126 2.54 -5.84 10.95
C ARG A 126 2.20 -7.20 10.36
N GLY A 127 0.95 -7.38 9.94
CA GLY A 127 0.49 -8.63 9.33
C GLY A 127 1.21 -8.96 8.03
N VAL A 128 1.43 -7.97 7.16
CA VAL A 128 2.20 -8.12 5.92
C VAL A 128 3.67 -8.40 6.22
N LEU A 129 4.28 -7.64 7.14
CA LEU A 129 5.68 -7.82 7.53
C LEU A 129 5.97 -9.25 8.06
N ALA A 130 5.00 -9.86 8.74
CA ALA A 130 5.14 -11.22 9.26
C ALA A 130 4.97 -12.32 8.16
N ARG A 131 4.41 -11.97 7.00
CA ARG A 131 4.07 -12.92 5.92
C ARG A 131 4.97 -12.83 4.70
N THR A 132 5.63 -11.71 4.48
CA THR A 132 6.48 -11.52 3.29
C THR A 132 7.96 -11.47 3.62
N LYS A 133 8.79 -11.92 2.66
CA LYS A 133 10.26 -11.78 2.69
C LYS A 133 10.76 -10.65 1.79
N VAL A 134 9.87 -10.01 1.04
CA VAL A 134 10.20 -8.89 0.17
C VAL A 134 10.53 -7.68 1.04
N PRO A 135 11.56 -6.88 0.71
CA PRO A 135 11.87 -5.63 1.41
C PRO A 135 10.64 -4.73 1.51
N MET A 136 10.44 -4.12 2.68
CA MET A 136 9.31 -3.23 2.93
C MET A 136 9.78 -1.82 3.29
N LEU A 137 9.26 -0.83 2.57
CA LEU A 137 9.39 0.58 2.91
C LEU A 137 8.14 1.05 3.64
N ILE A 138 8.29 1.37 4.93
CA ILE A 138 7.20 1.84 5.77
C ILE A 138 7.30 3.34 5.95
N VAL A 139 6.37 4.09 5.36
CA VAL A 139 6.36 5.55 5.40
C VAL A 139 5.52 6.05 6.56
N ARG A 140 6.10 6.92 7.39
CA ARG A 140 5.44 7.56 8.53
C ARG A 140 4.97 8.97 8.17
N SER A 141 3.84 9.38 8.75
CA SER A 141 3.23 10.69 8.49
C SER A 141 4.03 11.90 8.98
N ASP A 142 4.89 11.70 9.97
CA ASP A 142 5.73 12.73 10.56
C ASP A 142 7.06 12.94 9.82
N LEU A 143 7.32 12.10 8.81
CA LEU A 143 8.46 12.21 7.93
C LEU A 143 8.06 12.89 6.62
N ILE A 144 7.95 14.21 6.62
CA ILE A 144 7.84 14.96 5.37
C ILE A 144 9.18 14.88 4.65
N PRO A 145 9.24 14.34 3.42
CA PRO A 145 10.48 14.26 2.69
C PRO A 145 11.04 15.67 2.45
N LYS A 146 12.18 15.98 3.03
CA LYS A 146 12.92 17.19 2.65
C LYS A 146 13.55 16.96 1.27
N LYS A 147 13.48 17.95 0.40
CA LYS A 147 14.04 17.85 -0.97
C LYS A 147 15.55 17.60 -0.99
N ASP A 148 16.27 17.98 0.06
CA ASP A 148 17.73 17.98 0.12
C ASP A 148 18.26 16.76 0.88
N GLY A 149 18.45 15.66 0.14
CA GLY A 149 19.14 14.49 0.64
C GLY A 149 18.32 13.65 1.63
N MET A 150 18.73 12.41 1.82
CA MET A 150 18.17 11.47 2.79
C MET A 150 19.31 11.03 3.74
N ARG A 151 19.05 11.09 5.04
CA ARG A 151 19.94 10.48 6.04
C ARG A 151 19.49 9.05 6.27
N VAL A 152 20.37 8.09 6.07
CA VAL A 152 20.10 6.68 6.26
C VAL A 152 20.87 6.20 7.49
N GLY A 153 20.17 5.59 8.45
CA GLY A 153 20.75 4.85 9.56
C GLY A 153 20.57 3.35 9.30
N ILE A 154 21.62 2.57 9.47
CA ILE A 154 21.58 1.12 9.35
C ILE A 154 21.80 0.54 10.73
N ALA A 155 20.82 -0.21 11.24
CA ALA A 155 20.96 -0.98 12.46
C ALA A 155 21.40 -2.40 12.09
N VAL A 156 22.49 -2.87 12.69
CA VAL A 156 23.02 -4.22 12.49
C VAL A 156 23.22 -4.90 13.85
N ASP A 157 22.89 -6.18 13.94
CA ASP A 157 23.02 -6.98 15.15
C ASP A 157 24.11 -8.06 15.05
N GLY A 158 24.83 -8.10 13.90
CA GLY A 158 25.88 -9.10 13.65
C GLY A 158 25.35 -10.49 13.31
N SER A 159 24.04 -10.65 13.09
CA SER A 159 23.48 -11.91 12.60
C SER A 159 23.94 -12.22 11.17
N PRO A 160 23.99 -13.50 10.76
CA PRO A 160 24.45 -13.90 9.42
C PRO A 160 23.40 -13.66 8.31
N HIS A 161 22.35 -12.88 8.57
CA HIS A 161 21.26 -12.62 7.64
C HIS A 161 21.26 -11.20 7.14
#